data_c4322767a4a6b79f6ea809c2bc5ae717
#
_entry.id   c4322767a4a6b79f6ea809c2bc5ae717
#
_cell.length_a   1.000
_cell.length_b   1.000
_cell.length_c   1.000
_cell.angle_alpha   90.00
_cell.angle_beta   90.00
_cell.angle_gamma   90.00
#
_symmetry.space_group_name_H-M   'P 1'
#
loop_
_entity.id
_entity.type
_entity.pdbx_description
1 polymer ?
#
loop_
_entity_poly.entity_id
_entity_poly.type
_entity_poly.pdbx_seq_one_letter_code
_entity_poly.pdbx_strand_id
1 'polypeptide(L)'
;MQRLHAYPDIRAMFRRLLIATVTGVLAALAVAVFRHSMYLLEWLFLSNESGSLVNAAAALSPWRRALTPALGGLAAGMLLWGWQRMTAQRPHAPTDYMEALETGDGQFDYGASLVKSLASLLVVASGSAIGREGAMILLAALAASFFAQRCTPKSEWKLWIACGAAAGMASAYHAPLAGSLFIAEILFGTLMLASLGPVVIAAVVALLTTRLLSPGANTLYDVHLSEMLTAVDYFLIVGVGLLAGVCGPLLMWLMAASHRLFLRLKLSPPWQLALGGLIVGLLSLLTPKVWGNGYSVVQAFLQSPPLLSVIAGVFICKLLAVLASSGSGAPGGVFTPTLFVGMATGMLFAQIFALWFPGSETAILLGLAGMATLLAATTHAPIMSALMVCEMTGQYFLLPGLLVACIVASVLSRTLRHDSIYGQHTAESREIDVVR
;
A
#
# COMPACT_ATOMS: atom_id res chain seq x y z
N MET A 1 -32.53 16.45 27.57
CA MET A 1 -31.27 17.08 28.01
C MET A 1 -30.39 16.00 28.61
N GLN A 2 -29.65 15.27 27.79
CA GLN A 2 -28.62 14.31 28.25
C GLN A 2 -27.42 15.11 28.74
N ARG A 3 -26.97 14.80 29.93
CA ARG A 3 -25.88 15.48 30.64
C ARG A 3 -24.58 15.45 29.83
N LEU A 4 -24.24 16.53 29.18
CA LEU A 4 -22.91 16.91 28.72
C LEU A 4 -22.03 17.21 29.94
N HIS A 5 -21.58 16.27 30.70
CA HIS A 5 -20.51 16.42 31.71
C HIS A 5 -20.08 15.07 32.27
N ALA A 6 -19.38 14.29 31.49
CA ALA A 6 -18.31 13.53 32.07
C ALA A 6 -17.03 14.30 31.71
N TYR A 7 -16.44 15.03 32.65
CA TYR A 7 -15.05 15.45 32.54
C TYR A 7 -14.24 14.21 32.17
N PRO A 8 -13.49 14.21 31.08
CA PRO A 8 -12.67 13.05 30.74
C PRO A 8 -11.79 12.77 31.95
N ASP A 9 -11.79 11.55 32.46
CA ASP A 9 -10.88 11.15 33.52
C ASP A 9 -9.45 11.40 32.99
N ILE A 10 -8.80 12.44 33.51
CA ILE A 10 -7.48 12.89 33.06
C ILE A 10 -6.47 11.75 33.15
N ARG A 11 -6.60 10.86 34.14
CA ARG A 11 -5.73 9.69 34.28
C ARG A 11 -5.97 8.68 33.17
N ALA A 12 -7.23 8.40 32.82
CA ALA A 12 -7.58 7.50 31.75
C ALA A 12 -7.11 8.05 30.37
N MET A 13 -7.28 9.35 30.16
CA MET A 13 -6.77 10.02 28.97
C MET A 13 -5.24 9.96 28.88
N PHE A 14 -4.54 10.30 29.95
CA PHE A 14 -3.06 10.24 29.98
C PHE A 14 -2.55 8.81 29.74
N ARG A 15 -3.19 7.80 30.35
CA ARG A 15 -2.88 6.38 30.09
C ARG A 15 -3.02 6.02 28.62
N ARG A 16 -4.12 6.43 27.96
CA ARG A 16 -4.34 6.17 26.55
C ARG A 16 -3.29 6.84 25.65
N LEU A 17 -2.91 8.09 25.96
CA LEU A 17 -1.86 8.80 25.22
C LEU A 17 -0.49 8.11 25.38
N LEU A 18 -0.16 7.66 26.58
CA LEU A 18 1.07 6.92 26.83
C LEU A 18 1.10 5.59 26.06
N ILE A 19 0.01 4.83 26.08
CA ILE A 19 -0.11 3.56 25.35
C ILE A 19 0.00 3.82 23.84
N ALA A 20 -0.64 4.87 23.31
CA ALA A 20 -0.53 5.26 21.91
C ALA A 20 0.92 5.58 21.51
N THR A 21 1.64 6.31 22.37
CA THR A 21 3.06 6.63 22.17
C THR A 21 3.91 5.35 22.11
N VAL A 22 3.75 4.44 23.06
CA VAL A 22 4.48 3.17 23.07
C VAL A 22 4.14 2.34 21.85
N THR A 23 2.84 2.26 21.48
CA THR A 23 2.38 1.57 20.27
C THR A 23 3.03 2.14 19.01
N GLY A 24 3.12 3.47 18.88
CA GLY A 24 3.79 4.15 17.78
C GLY A 24 5.27 3.80 17.66
N VAL A 25 6.00 3.79 18.78
CA VAL A 25 7.42 3.38 18.81
C VAL A 25 7.58 1.92 18.40
N LEU A 26 6.80 1.00 18.98
CA LEU A 26 6.86 -0.42 18.64
C LEU A 26 6.53 -0.70 17.18
N ALA A 27 5.54 -0.01 16.62
CA ALA A 27 5.19 -0.10 15.22
C ALA A 27 6.34 0.37 14.30
N ALA A 28 6.97 1.50 14.62
CA ALA A 28 8.11 2.00 13.86
C ALA A 28 9.31 1.04 13.91
N LEU A 29 9.59 0.44 15.07
CA LEU A 29 10.64 -0.58 15.22
C LEU A 29 10.33 -1.82 14.37
N ALA A 30 9.09 -2.31 14.38
CA ALA A 30 8.67 -3.45 13.55
C ALA A 30 8.85 -3.16 12.05
N VAL A 31 8.47 -1.97 11.59
CA VAL A 31 8.68 -1.52 10.21
C VAL A 31 10.18 -1.41 9.88
N ALA A 32 10.99 -0.88 10.80
CA ALA A 32 12.44 -0.77 10.62
C ALA A 32 13.10 -2.15 10.49
N VAL A 33 12.72 -3.11 11.33
CA VAL A 33 13.20 -4.50 11.25
C VAL A 33 12.89 -5.11 9.88
N PHE A 34 11.64 -4.99 9.41
CA PHE A 34 11.27 -5.50 8.09
C PHE A 34 12.09 -4.84 6.98
N ARG A 35 12.26 -3.52 7.02
CA ARG A 35 13.02 -2.77 6.02
C ARG A 35 14.50 -3.18 5.98
N HIS A 36 15.12 -3.33 7.15
CA HIS A 36 16.51 -3.79 7.23
C HIS A 36 16.66 -5.24 6.77
N SER A 37 15.71 -6.13 7.12
CA SER A 37 15.70 -7.50 6.63
C SER A 37 15.59 -7.58 5.11
N MET A 38 14.80 -6.68 4.51
CA MET A 38 14.68 -6.60 3.06
C MET A 38 16.00 -6.17 2.41
N TYR A 39 16.65 -5.10 2.93
CA TYR A 39 17.96 -4.67 2.43
C TYR A 39 19.02 -5.76 2.57
N LEU A 40 19.01 -6.50 3.68
CA LEU A 40 19.92 -7.62 3.88
C LEU A 40 19.72 -8.71 2.82
N LEU A 41 18.47 -9.06 2.49
CA LEU A 41 18.18 -10.05 1.45
C LEU A 41 18.54 -9.53 0.06
N GLU A 42 18.28 -8.27 -0.24
CA GLU A 42 18.70 -7.65 -1.51
C GLU A 42 20.22 -7.65 -1.65
N TRP A 43 20.95 -7.32 -0.58
CA TRP A 43 22.41 -7.40 -0.59
C TRP A 43 22.91 -8.82 -0.78
N LEU A 44 22.35 -9.78 -0.05
CA LEU A 44 22.80 -11.17 -0.06
C LEU A 44 22.53 -11.87 -1.41
N PHE A 45 21.33 -11.70 -1.98
CA PHE A 45 20.90 -12.42 -3.18
C PHE A 45 21.13 -11.67 -4.49
N LEU A 46 21.07 -10.34 -4.46
CA LEU A 46 21.17 -9.49 -5.64
C LEU A 46 22.49 -8.70 -5.69
N SER A 47 23.29 -8.73 -4.62
CA SER A 47 24.48 -7.87 -4.47
C SER A 47 24.13 -6.38 -4.68
N ASN A 48 22.93 -5.97 -4.22
CA ASN A 48 22.40 -4.64 -4.43
C ASN A 48 22.82 -3.72 -3.28
N GLU A 49 23.66 -2.74 -3.56
CA GLU A 49 24.07 -1.69 -2.62
C GLU A 49 23.32 -0.36 -2.88
N SER A 50 22.59 -0.26 -4.00
CA SER A 50 21.96 0.99 -4.42
C SER A 50 20.65 1.32 -3.70
N GLY A 51 20.08 0.38 -2.95
CA GLY A 51 18.75 0.52 -2.32
C GLY A 51 17.58 0.59 -3.30
N SER A 52 17.81 0.35 -4.59
CA SER A 52 16.78 0.32 -5.65
C SER A 52 16.76 -1.02 -6.36
N LEU A 53 15.61 -1.72 -6.28
CA LEU A 53 15.38 -2.98 -7.01
C LEU A 53 15.47 -2.80 -8.54
N VAL A 54 15.13 -1.62 -9.06
CA VAL A 54 15.24 -1.32 -10.49
C VAL A 54 16.70 -1.27 -10.92
N ASN A 55 17.58 -0.67 -10.12
CA ASN A 55 19.02 -0.63 -10.38
C ASN A 55 19.64 -2.01 -10.26
N ALA A 56 19.22 -2.79 -9.25
CA ALA A 56 19.62 -4.19 -9.12
C ALA A 56 19.22 -5.00 -10.35
N ALA A 57 17.96 -4.88 -10.81
CA ALA A 57 17.50 -5.54 -12.02
C ALA A 57 18.29 -5.15 -13.27
N ALA A 58 18.63 -3.88 -13.42
CA ALA A 58 19.44 -3.39 -14.55
C ALA A 58 20.86 -3.96 -14.55
N ALA A 59 21.45 -4.19 -13.38
CA ALA A 59 22.79 -4.74 -13.21
C ALA A 59 22.87 -6.26 -13.41
N LEU A 60 21.74 -6.98 -13.25
CA LEU A 60 21.70 -8.43 -13.39
C LEU A 60 21.75 -8.87 -14.86
N SER A 61 22.39 -10.04 -15.11
CA SER A 61 22.32 -10.71 -16.42
C SER A 61 20.86 -11.05 -16.78
N PRO A 62 20.49 -11.08 -18.07
CA PRO A 62 19.12 -11.29 -18.51
C PRO A 62 18.46 -12.55 -17.92
N TRP A 63 19.16 -13.67 -17.85
CA TRP A 63 18.64 -14.93 -17.32
C TRP A 63 18.42 -14.87 -15.80
N ARG A 64 19.35 -14.25 -15.05
CA ARG A 64 19.18 -14.03 -13.60
C ARG A 64 17.98 -13.11 -13.34
N ARG A 65 17.86 -12.04 -14.10
CA ARG A 65 16.73 -11.10 -14.03
C ARG A 65 15.38 -11.78 -14.32
N ALA A 66 15.35 -12.71 -15.27
CA ALA A 66 14.14 -13.48 -15.56
C ALA A 66 13.78 -14.49 -14.46
N LEU A 67 14.75 -15.17 -13.86
CA LEU A 67 14.50 -16.27 -12.93
C LEU A 67 14.40 -15.84 -11.46
N THR A 68 15.02 -14.75 -11.04
CA THR A 68 15.04 -14.34 -9.63
C THR A 68 13.65 -14.15 -9.03
N PRO A 69 12.67 -13.45 -9.67
CA PRO A 69 11.32 -13.34 -9.12
C PRO A 69 10.58 -14.69 -9.07
N ALA A 70 10.86 -15.59 -10.01
CA ALA A 70 10.28 -16.94 -10.01
C ALA A 70 10.78 -17.77 -8.83
N LEU A 71 12.07 -17.73 -8.55
CA LEU A 71 12.67 -18.43 -7.41
C LEU A 71 12.19 -17.86 -6.07
N GLY A 72 12.10 -16.53 -5.95
CA GLY A 72 11.52 -15.89 -4.78
C GLY A 72 10.05 -16.25 -4.55
N GLY A 73 9.26 -16.27 -5.62
CA GLY A 73 7.88 -16.74 -5.59
C GLY A 73 7.76 -18.21 -5.19
N LEU A 74 8.63 -19.07 -5.73
CA LEU A 74 8.68 -20.49 -5.37
C LEU A 74 9.00 -20.69 -3.88
N ALA A 75 10.02 -19.99 -3.38
CA ALA A 75 10.42 -20.06 -1.97
C ALA A 75 9.31 -19.58 -1.03
N ALA A 76 8.69 -18.45 -1.33
CA ALA A 76 7.57 -17.93 -0.57
C ALA A 76 6.36 -18.87 -0.60
N GLY A 77 6.04 -19.43 -1.77
CA GLY A 77 4.96 -20.39 -1.94
C GLY A 77 5.21 -21.70 -1.18
N MET A 78 6.44 -22.21 -1.16
CA MET A 78 6.80 -23.37 -0.33
C MET A 78 6.63 -23.10 1.16
N LEU A 79 7.04 -21.91 1.62
CA LEU A 79 6.88 -21.49 3.00
C LEU A 79 5.39 -21.43 3.42
N LEU A 80 4.54 -20.81 2.59
CA LEU A 80 3.10 -20.72 2.84
C LEU A 80 2.43 -22.09 2.81
N TRP A 81 2.71 -22.89 1.81
CA TRP A 81 2.15 -24.22 1.64
C TRP A 81 2.59 -25.19 2.76
N GLY A 82 3.86 -25.14 3.16
CA GLY A 82 4.37 -25.91 4.30
C GLY A 82 3.66 -25.56 5.59
N TRP A 83 3.48 -24.25 5.86
CA TRP A 83 2.74 -23.77 7.02
C TRP A 83 1.28 -24.23 7.01
N GLN A 84 0.58 -24.06 5.88
CA GLN A 84 -0.81 -24.49 5.73
C GLN A 84 -0.99 -25.99 6.01
N ARG A 85 -0.06 -26.83 5.54
CA ARG A 85 -0.10 -28.28 5.83
C ARG A 85 0.14 -28.61 7.30
N MET A 86 1.04 -27.89 7.95
CA MET A 86 1.36 -28.10 9.38
C MET A 86 0.21 -27.63 10.28
N THR A 87 -0.59 -26.68 9.83
CA THR A 87 -1.65 -26.06 10.64
C THR A 87 -3.07 -26.39 10.15
N ALA A 88 -3.23 -27.32 9.21
CA ALA A 88 -4.50 -27.66 8.59
C ALA A 88 -5.63 -28.04 9.56
N GLN A 89 -5.29 -28.50 10.77
CA GLN A 89 -6.26 -28.90 11.80
C GLN A 89 -6.55 -27.77 12.83
N ARG A 90 -5.90 -26.60 12.70
CA ARG A 90 -6.15 -25.48 13.63
C ARG A 90 -7.40 -24.71 13.22
N PRO A 91 -8.18 -24.23 14.18
CA PRO A 91 -9.30 -23.33 13.87
C PRO A 91 -8.75 -22.07 13.20
N HIS A 92 -9.52 -21.52 12.25
CA HIS A 92 -9.14 -20.28 11.58
C HIS A 92 -9.10 -19.13 12.60
N ALA A 93 -8.03 -18.35 12.55
CA ALA A 93 -7.89 -17.09 13.29
C ALA A 93 -7.36 -16.01 12.34
N PRO A 94 -7.69 -14.74 12.56
CA PRO A 94 -7.30 -13.65 11.67
C PRO A 94 -5.80 -13.63 11.41
N THR A 95 -5.43 -13.58 10.14
CA THR A 95 -4.03 -13.51 9.67
C THR A 95 -3.66 -12.13 9.14
N ASP A 96 -4.65 -11.25 9.03
CA ASP A 96 -4.51 -9.88 8.56
C ASP A 96 -5.16 -8.89 9.53
N TYR A 97 -4.63 -7.67 9.61
CA TYR A 97 -5.15 -6.64 10.51
C TYR A 97 -6.56 -6.18 10.14
N MET A 98 -6.92 -6.20 8.85
CA MET A 98 -8.28 -5.88 8.39
C MET A 98 -9.28 -6.89 8.94
N GLU A 99 -8.99 -8.17 8.76
CA GLU A 99 -9.80 -9.28 9.27
C GLU A 99 -9.91 -9.24 10.80
N ALA A 100 -8.80 -8.98 11.52
CA ALA A 100 -8.78 -8.89 12.98
C ALA A 100 -9.66 -7.73 13.52
N LEU A 101 -9.76 -6.63 12.77
CA LEU A 101 -10.57 -5.47 13.15
C LEU A 101 -12.05 -5.64 12.79
N GLU A 102 -12.38 -6.26 11.66
CA GLU A 102 -13.76 -6.46 11.20
C GLU A 102 -14.44 -7.60 11.93
N THR A 103 -13.89 -8.80 11.87
CA THR A 103 -14.55 -10.04 12.31
C THR A 103 -14.00 -10.58 13.62
N GLY A 104 -12.75 -10.30 13.94
CA GLY A 104 -12.08 -10.85 15.11
C GLY A 104 -12.34 -10.06 16.40
N ASP A 105 -12.02 -10.69 17.53
CA ASP A 105 -12.00 -10.06 18.86
C ASP A 105 -10.70 -9.25 19.12
N GLY A 106 -9.98 -8.87 18.08
CA GLY A 106 -8.64 -8.27 18.19
C GLY A 106 -7.56 -9.31 18.48
N GLN A 107 -7.77 -10.56 18.13
CA GLN A 107 -6.77 -11.63 18.22
C GLN A 107 -6.21 -11.95 16.84
N PHE A 108 -4.93 -12.33 16.79
CA PHE A 108 -4.24 -12.78 15.58
C PHE A 108 -3.76 -14.21 15.71
N ASP A 109 -3.71 -14.93 14.60
CA ASP A 109 -2.76 -16.04 14.45
C ASP A 109 -1.36 -15.45 14.18
N TYR A 110 -0.60 -15.23 15.26
CA TYR A 110 0.75 -14.66 15.17
C TYR A 110 1.66 -15.50 14.28
N GLY A 111 1.56 -16.85 14.35
CA GLY A 111 2.37 -17.73 13.55
C GLY A 111 2.09 -17.59 12.06
N ALA A 112 0.82 -17.67 11.66
CA ALA A 112 0.41 -17.50 10.27
C ALA A 112 0.73 -16.09 9.73
N SER A 113 0.50 -15.05 10.55
CA SER A 113 0.80 -13.66 10.17
C SER A 113 2.30 -13.40 9.98
N LEU A 114 3.15 -13.99 10.83
CA LEU A 114 4.61 -13.89 10.68
C LEU A 114 5.08 -14.65 9.44
N VAL A 115 4.56 -15.85 9.17
CA VAL A 115 4.88 -16.64 7.97
C VAL A 115 4.45 -15.86 6.71
N LYS A 116 3.26 -15.25 6.72
CA LYS A 116 2.78 -14.38 5.63
C LYS A 116 3.71 -13.18 5.41
N SER A 117 4.21 -12.55 6.48
CA SER A 117 5.16 -11.44 6.41
C SER A 117 6.53 -11.87 5.87
N LEU A 118 7.02 -13.05 6.27
CA LEU A 118 8.26 -13.63 5.75
C LEU A 118 8.13 -14.01 4.26
N ALA A 119 7.01 -14.59 3.87
CA ALA A 119 6.72 -14.89 2.47
C ALA A 119 6.66 -13.61 1.63
N SER A 120 6.04 -12.54 2.14
CA SER A 120 6.05 -11.23 1.51
C SER A 120 7.46 -10.67 1.34
N LEU A 121 8.31 -10.81 2.37
CA LEU A 121 9.70 -10.38 2.32
C LEU A 121 10.47 -11.07 1.19
N LEU A 122 10.32 -12.39 1.04
CA LEU A 122 10.95 -13.16 -0.04
C LEU A 122 10.48 -12.73 -1.43
N VAL A 123 9.18 -12.54 -1.60
CA VAL A 123 8.57 -12.11 -2.87
C VAL A 123 9.05 -10.72 -3.27
N VAL A 124 9.03 -9.76 -2.33
CA VAL A 124 9.39 -8.37 -2.62
C VAL A 124 10.90 -8.24 -2.86
N ALA A 125 11.73 -8.84 -2.01
CA ALA A 125 13.19 -8.79 -2.15
C ALA A 125 13.69 -9.46 -3.44
N SER A 126 12.93 -10.41 -3.99
CA SER A 126 13.26 -11.05 -5.28
C SER A 126 12.84 -10.25 -6.53
N GLY A 127 12.17 -9.10 -6.36
CA GLY A 127 11.82 -8.19 -7.46
C GLY A 127 10.41 -8.31 -8.01
N SER A 128 9.50 -9.07 -7.37
CA SER A 128 8.09 -9.11 -7.77
C SER A 128 7.45 -7.73 -7.74
N ALA A 129 6.48 -7.51 -8.64
CA ALA A 129 5.84 -6.21 -8.83
C ALA A 129 4.69 -5.98 -7.84
N ILE A 130 4.97 -6.08 -6.55
CA ILE A 130 4.00 -5.92 -5.47
C ILE A 130 4.58 -5.05 -4.35
N GLY A 131 3.71 -4.43 -3.54
CA GLY A 131 4.11 -3.53 -2.46
C GLY A 131 4.55 -4.29 -1.20
N ARG A 132 5.59 -3.79 -0.55
CA ARG A 132 6.11 -4.26 0.74
C ARG A 132 5.33 -3.72 1.94
N GLU A 133 4.51 -2.70 1.70
CA GLU A 133 3.88 -1.89 2.72
C GLU A 133 2.83 -2.68 3.52
N GLY A 134 2.09 -3.58 2.84
CA GLY A 134 1.10 -4.43 3.50
C GLY A 134 1.72 -5.29 4.62
N ALA A 135 2.90 -5.86 4.39
CA ALA A 135 3.61 -6.64 5.40
C ALA A 135 4.15 -5.74 6.54
N MET A 136 4.62 -4.52 6.23
CA MET A 136 5.05 -3.56 7.24
C MET A 136 3.90 -3.14 8.15
N ILE A 137 2.73 -2.84 7.59
CA ILE A 137 1.52 -2.50 8.35
C ILE A 137 1.07 -3.67 9.21
N LEU A 138 1.09 -4.89 8.66
CA LEU A 138 0.74 -6.10 9.40
C LEU A 138 1.66 -6.32 10.59
N LEU A 139 2.98 -6.22 10.41
CA LEU A 139 3.94 -6.37 11.51
C LEU A 139 3.78 -5.29 12.59
N ALA A 140 3.50 -4.06 12.19
CA ALA A 140 3.21 -2.97 13.11
C ALA A 140 1.93 -3.24 13.93
N ALA A 141 0.87 -3.74 13.28
CA ALA A 141 -0.37 -4.13 13.93
C ALA A 141 -0.18 -5.33 14.88
N LEU A 142 0.66 -6.32 14.49
CA LEU A 142 1.02 -7.45 15.34
C LEU A 142 1.78 -7.01 16.60
N ALA A 143 2.77 -6.12 16.46
CA ALA A 143 3.51 -5.57 17.58
C ALA A 143 2.59 -4.82 18.55
N ALA A 144 1.67 -4.02 18.02
CA ALA A 144 0.65 -3.32 18.79
C ALA A 144 -0.30 -4.27 19.52
N SER A 145 -0.80 -5.31 18.82
CA SER A 145 -1.66 -6.33 19.40
C SER A 145 -0.97 -7.10 20.54
N PHE A 146 0.28 -7.52 20.31
CA PHE A 146 1.07 -8.23 21.32
C PHE A 146 1.27 -7.41 22.60
N PHE A 147 1.52 -6.11 22.46
CA PHE A 147 1.63 -5.19 23.59
C PHE A 147 0.25 -4.96 24.26
N ALA A 148 -0.79 -4.71 23.46
CA ALA A 148 -2.13 -4.43 23.97
C ALA A 148 -2.70 -5.58 24.80
N GLN A 149 -2.51 -6.84 24.37
CA GLN A 149 -2.98 -8.02 25.09
C GLN A 149 -2.39 -8.17 26.50
N ARG A 150 -1.22 -7.54 26.75
CA ARG A 150 -0.55 -7.58 28.06
C ARG A 150 -0.85 -6.38 28.95
N CYS A 151 -1.16 -5.24 28.35
CA CYS A 151 -1.21 -3.96 29.05
C CYS A 151 -2.59 -3.31 29.08
N THR A 152 -3.57 -3.87 28.32
CA THR A 152 -4.89 -3.27 28.18
C THR A 152 -6.01 -4.30 28.30
N PRO A 153 -7.23 -3.86 28.68
CA PRO A 153 -8.39 -4.74 28.70
C PRO A 153 -8.81 -5.17 27.26
N LYS A 154 -9.42 -6.34 27.14
CA LYS A 154 -9.87 -6.93 25.86
C LYS A 154 -10.74 -5.97 25.03
N SER A 155 -11.57 -5.16 25.67
CA SER A 155 -12.42 -4.16 25.02
C SER A 155 -11.67 -3.07 24.24
N GLU A 156 -10.38 -2.86 24.52
CA GLU A 156 -9.56 -1.85 23.85
C GLU A 156 -8.62 -2.46 22.78
N TRP A 157 -8.51 -3.78 22.64
CA TRP A 157 -7.54 -4.41 21.73
C TRP A 157 -7.68 -3.95 20.27
N LYS A 158 -8.92 -3.85 19.76
CA LYS A 158 -9.16 -3.34 18.40
C LYS A 158 -8.63 -1.92 18.21
N LEU A 159 -8.78 -1.04 19.19
CA LEU A 159 -8.23 0.32 19.12
C LEU A 159 -6.71 0.31 18.98
N TRP A 160 -6.03 -0.54 19.74
CA TRP A 160 -4.57 -0.58 19.71
C TRP A 160 -4.02 -1.24 18.44
N ILE A 161 -4.71 -2.23 17.88
CA ILE A 161 -4.40 -2.77 16.57
C ILE A 161 -4.56 -1.69 15.50
N ALA A 162 -5.63 -0.92 15.55
CA ALA A 162 -5.85 0.21 14.65
C ALA A 162 -4.76 1.28 14.78
N CYS A 163 -4.32 1.60 16.02
CA CYS A 163 -3.17 2.47 16.27
C CYS A 163 -1.88 1.91 15.63
N GLY A 164 -1.64 0.60 15.77
CA GLY A 164 -0.49 -0.07 15.17
C GLY A 164 -0.52 -0.04 13.65
N ALA A 165 -1.66 -0.28 13.03
CA ALA A 165 -1.83 -0.21 11.58
C ALA A 165 -1.62 1.20 11.03
N ALA A 166 -2.20 2.24 11.68
CA ALA A 166 -1.97 3.64 11.32
C ALA A 166 -0.49 4.03 11.47
N ALA A 167 0.14 3.62 12.57
CA ALA A 167 1.55 3.85 12.84
C ALA A 167 2.45 3.16 11.81
N GLY A 168 2.11 1.92 11.41
CA GLY A 168 2.78 1.19 10.35
C GLY A 168 2.69 1.90 9.00
N MET A 169 1.51 2.42 8.66
CA MET A 169 1.30 3.21 7.44
C MET A 169 2.08 4.53 7.49
N ALA A 170 2.06 5.23 8.62
CA ALA A 170 2.82 6.46 8.81
C ALA A 170 4.34 6.24 8.65
N SER A 171 4.86 5.14 9.18
CA SER A 171 6.27 4.76 9.02
C SER A 171 6.63 4.35 7.60
N ALA A 172 5.71 3.65 6.90
CA ALA A 172 5.94 3.15 5.55
C ALA A 172 5.93 4.27 4.50
N TYR A 173 4.98 5.19 4.62
CA TYR A 173 4.71 6.23 3.62
C TYR A 173 5.10 7.65 4.04
N HIS A 174 5.62 7.84 5.24
CA HIS A 174 5.87 9.15 5.85
C HIS A 174 4.61 10.04 5.94
N ALA A 175 3.46 9.43 6.10
CA ALA A 175 2.14 10.05 6.01
C ALA A 175 1.29 9.75 7.26
N PRO A 176 1.48 10.47 8.38
CA PRO A 176 0.80 10.18 9.65
C PRO A 176 -0.68 10.53 9.64
N LEU A 177 -1.10 11.64 9.00
CA LEU A 177 -2.50 12.02 8.92
C LEU A 177 -3.26 11.07 8.00
N ALA A 178 -2.70 10.78 6.82
CA ALA A 178 -3.30 9.82 5.91
C ALA A 178 -3.37 8.41 6.51
N GLY A 179 -2.34 7.98 7.24
CA GLY A 179 -2.35 6.71 7.97
C GLY A 179 -3.46 6.65 9.04
N SER A 180 -3.72 7.77 9.71
CA SER A 180 -4.81 7.85 10.69
C SER A 180 -6.18 7.84 10.02
N LEU A 181 -6.33 8.53 8.88
CA LEU A 181 -7.56 8.55 8.10
C LEU A 181 -7.82 7.24 7.37
N PHE A 182 -6.79 6.48 7.02
CA PHE A 182 -6.93 5.12 6.52
C PHE A 182 -7.75 4.26 7.47
N ILE A 183 -7.43 4.33 8.75
CA ILE A 183 -8.20 3.63 9.80
C ILE A 183 -9.63 4.15 9.88
N ALA A 184 -9.81 5.47 9.84
CA ALA A 184 -11.13 6.08 9.99
C ALA A 184 -12.05 5.81 8.80
N GLU A 185 -11.57 5.99 7.56
CA GLU A 185 -12.39 5.86 6.35
C GLU A 185 -12.58 4.40 5.92
N ILE A 186 -11.55 3.56 6.05
CA ILE A 186 -11.59 2.20 5.51
C ILE A 186 -12.05 1.19 6.57
N LEU A 187 -11.53 1.29 7.78
CA LEU A 187 -11.79 0.27 8.82
C LEU A 187 -13.01 0.60 9.68
N PHE A 188 -13.16 1.85 10.09
CA PHE A 188 -14.29 2.22 10.94
C PHE A 188 -15.51 2.72 10.16
N GLY A 189 -15.31 3.14 8.90
CA GLY A 189 -16.37 3.73 8.08
C GLY A 189 -16.97 5.02 8.64
N THR A 190 -16.48 5.48 9.79
CA THR A 190 -16.95 6.67 10.51
C THR A 190 -15.80 7.37 11.23
N LEU A 191 -15.81 8.69 11.21
CA LEU A 191 -14.88 9.54 11.95
C LEU A 191 -15.29 9.64 13.43
N MET A 192 -14.95 8.64 14.25
CA MET A 192 -15.18 8.70 15.70
C MET A 192 -14.02 9.45 16.36
N LEU A 193 -14.24 10.71 16.73
CA LEU A 193 -13.24 11.58 17.37
C LEU A 193 -12.58 10.98 18.62
N ALA A 194 -13.33 10.19 19.40
CA ALA A 194 -12.81 9.55 20.61
C ALA A 194 -11.70 8.50 20.33
N SER A 195 -11.75 7.86 19.17
CA SER A 195 -10.74 6.86 18.75
C SER A 195 -9.63 7.47 17.92
N LEU A 196 -9.89 8.59 17.26
CA LEU A 196 -8.95 9.24 16.35
C LEU A 196 -7.73 9.81 17.07
N GLY A 197 -7.90 10.37 18.29
CA GLY A 197 -6.80 10.96 19.06
C GLY A 197 -5.63 9.99 19.30
N PRO A 198 -5.83 8.84 19.93
CA PRO A 198 -4.78 7.82 20.10
C PRO A 198 -4.17 7.35 18.77
N VAL A 199 -4.97 7.19 17.70
CA VAL A 199 -4.51 6.76 16.39
C VAL A 199 -3.54 7.78 15.77
N VAL A 200 -3.91 9.08 15.80
CA VAL A 200 -3.05 10.16 15.29
C VAL A 200 -1.74 10.23 16.09
N ILE A 201 -1.79 10.13 17.42
CA ILE A 201 -0.58 10.16 18.25
C ILE A 201 0.33 9.00 17.90
N ALA A 202 -0.20 7.78 17.81
CA ALA A 202 0.58 6.61 17.43
C ALA A 202 1.24 6.79 16.05
N ALA A 203 0.51 7.31 15.07
CA ALA A 203 1.00 7.57 13.73
C ALA A 203 2.11 8.65 13.69
N VAL A 204 1.92 9.77 14.39
CA VAL A 204 2.93 10.84 14.47
C VAL A 204 4.17 10.38 15.20
N VAL A 205 4.03 9.69 16.33
CA VAL A 205 5.17 9.14 17.10
C VAL A 205 5.94 8.13 16.25
N ALA A 206 5.24 7.28 15.50
CA ALA A 206 5.86 6.31 14.60
C ALA A 206 6.68 7.00 13.49
N LEU A 207 6.15 8.07 12.88
CA LEU A 207 6.90 8.87 11.91
C LEU A 207 8.16 9.47 12.53
N LEU A 208 8.04 10.10 13.71
CA LEU A 208 9.19 10.71 14.40
C LEU A 208 10.25 9.65 14.73
N THR A 209 9.82 8.48 15.24
CA THR A 209 10.72 7.35 15.52
C THR A 209 11.40 6.86 14.24
N THR A 210 10.66 6.74 13.14
CA THR A 210 11.22 6.33 11.83
C THR A 210 12.28 7.31 11.34
N ARG A 211 12.05 8.62 11.50
CA ARG A 211 13.04 9.66 11.14
C ARG A 211 14.31 9.62 12.01
N LEU A 212 14.17 9.28 13.29
CA LEU A 212 15.31 9.11 14.19
C LEU A 212 16.14 7.87 13.83
N LEU A 213 15.48 6.77 13.44
CA LEU A 213 16.15 5.52 13.06
C LEU A 213 16.80 5.57 11.68
N SER A 214 16.22 6.32 10.76
CA SER A 214 16.68 6.46 9.38
C SER A 214 16.63 7.93 8.98
N PRO A 215 17.64 8.72 9.35
CA PRO A 215 17.74 10.13 8.95
C PRO A 215 17.79 10.22 7.41
N GLY A 216 16.90 10.97 6.83
CA GLY A 216 16.78 11.12 5.37
C GLY A 216 15.83 12.23 4.98
N ALA A 217 15.28 12.16 3.77
CA ALA A 217 14.32 13.14 3.28
C ALA A 217 13.06 13.22 4.15
N ASN A 218 12.52 14.42 4.31
CA ASN A 218 11.31 14.67 5.09
C ASN A 218 10.07 14.04 4.45
N THR A 219 10.07 13.93 3.12
CA THR A 219 9.00 13.39 2.28
C THR A 219 9.46 12.12 1.59
N LEU A 220 8.52 11.27 1.17
CA LEU A 220 8.82 10.04 0.47
C LEU A 220 9.26 10.31 -0.97
N TYR A 221 8.63 11.29 -1.63
CA TYR A 221 8.97 11.76 -2.96
C TYR A 221 9.47 13.20 -2.91
N ASP A 222 10.55 13.46 -3.60
CA ASP A 222 11.09 14.79 -3.80
C ASP A 222 10.50 15.37 -5.10
N VAL A 223 9.61 16.35 -4.94
CA VAL A 223 8.86 16.97 -6.04
C VAL A 223 8.90 18.48 -5.89
N HIS A 224 9.19 19.16 -6.98
CA HIS A 224 9.18 20.61 -7.04
C HIS A 224 8.10 21.05 -8.04
N LEU A 225 7.10 21.74 -7.54
CA LEU A 225 6.04 22.37 -8.33
C LEU A 225 5.91 23.83 -7.93
N SER A 226 5.49 24.65 -8.87
CA SER A 226 5.08 26.04 -8.61
C SER A 226 3.82 26.05 -7.73
N GLU A 227 3.82 26.87 -6.69
CA GLU A 227 2.69 26.96 -5.75
C GLU A 227 1.45 27.66 -6.33
N MET A 228 1.56 28.24 -7.52
CA MET A 228 0.47 28.98 -8.17
C MET A 228 -0.29 28.11 -9.16
N LEU A 229 -1.42 27.56 -8.73
CA LEU A 229 -2.34 26.85 -9.61
C LEU A 229 -3.28 27.83 -10.32
N THR A 230 -3.47 27.60 -11.60
CA THR A 230 -4.45 28.31 -12.41
C THR A 230 -5.83 27.65 -12.35
N ALA A 231 -6.88 28.33 -12.77
CA ALA A 231 -8.21 27.74 -12.89
C ALA A 231 -8.23 26.53 -13.84
N VAL A 232 -7.37 26.53 -14.87
CA VAL A 232 -7.22 25.43 -15.81
C VAL A 232 -6.63 24.20 -15.11
N ASP A 233 -5.67 24.39 -14.21
CA ASP A 233 -5.06 23.27 -13.47
C ASP A 233 -6.10 22.57 -12.59
N TYR A 234 -6.95 23.31 -11.88
CA TYR A 234 -8.05 22.73 -11.11
C TYR A 234 -9.01 21.94 -11.99
N PHE A 235 -9.34 22.47 -13.17
CA PHE A 235 -10.21 21.77 -14.12
C PHE A 235 -9.58 20.47 -14.63
N LEU A 236 -8.29 20.50 -14.94
CA LEU A 236 -7.54 19.30 -15.37
C LEU A 236 -7.42 18.27 -14.26
N ILE A 237 -7.18 18.68 -13.01
CA ILE A 237 -7.14 17.80 -11.83
C ILE A 237 -8.48 17.05 -11.66
N VAL A 238 -9.61 17.76 -11.79
CA VAL A 238 -10.94 17.15 -11.74
C VAL A 238 -11.17 16.21 -12.94
N GLY A 239 -10.68 16.57 -14.12
CA GLY A 239 -10.71 15.71 -15.31
C GLY A 239 -9.97 14.37 -15.09
N VAL A 240 -8.81 14.41 -14.45
CA VAL A 240 -8.09 13.20 -14.02
C VAL A 240 -8.90 12.42 -12.99
N GLY A 241 -9.64 13.08 -12.09
CA GLY A 241 -10.55 12.45 -11.15
C GLY A 241 -11.68 11.66 -11.83
N LEU A 242 -12.28 12.22 -12.87
CA LEU A 242 -13.29 11.52 -13.67
C LEU A 242 -12.70 10.30 -14.39
N LEU A 243 -11.52 10.46 -14.99
CA LEU A 243 -10.82 9.34 -15.64
C LEU A 243 -10.47 8.23 -14.62
N ALA A 244 -9.94 8.59 -13.48
CA ALA A 244 -9.60 7.65 -12.41
C ALA A 244 -10.83 6.94 -11.85
N GLY A 245 -11.99 7.62 -11.77
CA GLY A 245 -13.25 7.03 -11.35
C GLY A 245 -13.73 5.88 -12.24
N VAL A 246 -13.32 5.87 -13.52
CA VAL A 246 -13.56 4.76 -14.47
C VAL A 246 -12.42 3.74 -14.43
N CYS A 247 -11.17 4.22 -14.39
CA CYS A 247 -9.98 3.35 -14.36
C CYS A 247 -9.87 2.52 -13.09
N GLY A 248 -10.34 3.03 -11.93
CA GLY A 248 -10.32 2.31 -10.66
C GLY A 248 -11.09 0.98 -10.69
N PRO A 249 -12.40 0.98 -11.01
CA PRO A 249 -13.17 -0.24 -11.21
C PRO A 249 -12.59 -1.18 -12.26
N LEU A 250 -12.04 -0.64 -13.34
CA LEU A 250 -11.38 -1.44 -14.38
C LEU A 250 -10.13 -2.14 -13.82
N LEU A 251 -9.28 -1.43 -13.07
CA LEU A 251 -8.09 -2.00 -12.44
C LEU A 251 -8.49 -3.13 -11.46
N MET A 252 -9.48 -2.90 -10.62
CA MET A 252 -9.98 -3.90 -9.69
C MET A 252 -10.56 -5.12 -10.42
N TRP A 253 -11.27 -4.91 -11.53
CA TRP A 253 -11.78 -5.99 -12.36
C TRP A 253 -10.64 -6.80 -13.01
N LEU A 254 -9.59 -6.14 -13.52
CA LEU A 254 -8.41 -6.79 -14.09
C LEU A 254 -7.68 -7.63 -13.04
N MET A 255 -7.52 -7.13 -11.81
CA MET A 255 -6.90 -7.88 -10.70
C MET A 255 -7.71 -9.13 -10.36
N ALA A 256 -9.04 -9.00 -10.20
CA ALA A 256 -9.93 -10.12 -9.95
C ALA A 256 -9.93 -11.13 -11.13
N ALA A 257 -9.89 -10.67 -12.38
CA ALA A 257 -9.80 -11.51 -13.56
C ALA A 257 -8.46 -12.27 -13.60
N SER A 258 -7.35 -11.61 -13.28
CA SER A 258 -6.04 -12.24 -13.18
C SER A 258 -6.04 -13.32 -12.10
N HIS A 259 -6.56 -13.03 -10.90
CA HIS A 259 -6.65 -14.02 -9.83
C HIS A 259 -7.47 -15.25 -10.24
N ARG A 260 -8.65 -15.06 -10.85
CA ARG A 260 -9.46 -16.16 -11.38
C ARG A 260 -8.74 -16.96 -12.47
N LEU A 261 -7.91 -16.31 -13.30
CA LEU A 261 -7.12 -17.00 -14.32
C LEU A 261 -6.08 -17.93 -13.66
N PHE A 262 -5.36 -17.45 -12.66
CA PHE A 262 -4.40 -18.27 -11.91
C PHE A 262 -5.08 -19.44 -11.20
N LEU A 263 -6.24 -19.23 -10.57
CA LEU A 263 -7.01 -20.32 -9.94
C LEU A 263 -7.44 -21.40 -10.94
N ARG A 264 -7.79 -21.03 -12.20
CA ARG A 264 -8.12 -21.99 -13.24
C ARG A 264 -6.97 -22.93 -13.64
N LEU A 265 -5.73 -22.51 -13.43
CA LEU A 265 -4.55 -23.34 -13.70
C LEU A 265 -4.41 -24.51 -12.72
N LYS A 266 -5.13 -24.48 -11.57
CA LYS A 266 -5.12 -25.52 -10.53
C LYS A 266 -3.71 -25.92 -10.06
N LEU A 267 -2.78 -24.95 -10.08
CA LEU A 267 -1.43 -25.15 -9.61
C LEU A 267 -1.40 -25.10 -8.07
N SER A 268 -0.49 -25.85 -7.46
CA SER A 268 -0.24 -25.69 -6.02
C SER A 268 0.39 -24.31 -5.74
N PRO A 269 0.21 -23.74 -4.53
CA PRO A 269 0.68 -22.40 -4.20
C PRO A 269 2.14 -22.10 -4.58
N PRO A 270 3.13 -23.01 -4.37
CA PRO A 270 4.50 -22.77 -4.80
C PRO A 270 4.66 -22.52 -6.30
N TRP A 271 4.02 -23.33 -7.12
CA TRP A 271 4.10 -23.19 -8.56
C TRP A 271 3.30 -22.00 -9.10
N GLN A 272 2.21 -21.66 -8.43
CA GLN A 272 1.40 -20.50 -8.77
C GLN A 272 2.19 -19.20 -8.56
N LEU A 273 2.85 -19.06 -7.40
CA LEU A 273 3.71 -17.90 -7.11
C LEU A 273 4.95 -17.87 -8.01
N ALA A 274 5.56 -19.04 -8.28
CA ALA A 274 6.69 -19.13 -9.20
C ALA A 274 6.32 -18.66 -10.61
N LEU A 275 5.14 -19.04 -11.13
CA LEU A 275 4.65 -18.60 -12.43
C LEU A 275 4.41 -17.10 -12.47
N GLY A 276 3.79 -16.52 -11.42
CA GLY A 276 3.62 -15.07 -11.30
C GLY A 276 4.96 -14.33 -11.32
N GLY A 277 5.94 -14.83 -10.54
CA GLY A 277 7.30 -14.30 -10.54
C GLY A 277 8.01 -14.45 -11.89
N LEU A 278 7.83 -15.56 -12.60
CA LEU A 278 8.39 -15.78 -13.93
C LEU A 278 7.87 -14.77 -14.94
N ILE A 279 6.56 -14.49 -14.93
CA ILE A 279 5.96 -13.48 -15.81
C ILE A 279 6.58 -12.11 -15.54
N VAL A 280 6.73 -11.72 -14.26
CA VAL A 280 7.43 -10.47 -13.88
C VAL A 280 8.87 -10.46 -14.39
N GLY A 281 9.59 -11.58 -14.21
CA GLY A 281 10.96 -11.74 -14.69
C GLY A 281 11.07 -11.58 -16.21
N LEU A 282 10.19 -12.21 -16.99
CA LEU A 282 10.17 -12.09 -18.44
C LEU A 282 9.84 -10.65 -18.91
N LEU A 283 8.84 -10.00 -18.28
CA LEU A 283 8.52 -8.59 -18.55
C LEU A 283 9.71 -7.67 -18.22
N SER A 284 10.51 -8.02 -17.23
CA SER A 284 11.71 -7.25 -16.86
C SER A 284 12.81 -7.27 -17.95
N LEU A 285 12.78 -8.23 -18.86
CA LEU A 285 13.68 -8.26 -20.02
C LEU A 285 13.39 -7.10 -20.98
N LEU A 286 12.14 -6.66 -21.06
CA LEU A 286 11.73 -5.49 -21.83
C LEU A 286 12.11 -4.19 -21.11
N THR A 287 11.87 -4.12 -19.80
CA THR A 287 12.24 -2.97 -18.98
C THR A 287 12.47 -3.38 -17.52
N PRO A 288 13.66 -3.09 -16.94
CA PRO A 288 13.94 -3.40 -15.53
C PRO A 288 13.05 -2.60 -14.56
N LYS A 289 12.39 -1.53 -15.02
CA LYS A 289 11.46 -0.69 -14.25
C LYS A 289 10.21 -1.44 -13.74
N VAL A 290 10.02 -2.68 -14.21
CA VAL A 290 8.94 -3.57 -13.78
C VAL A 290 9.14 -4.07 -12.34
N TRP A 291 10.38 -4.24 -11.89
CA TRP A 291 10.69 -4.78 -10.57
C TRP A 291 10.24 -3.88 -9.42
N GLY A 292 9.88 -4.54 -8.31
CA GLY A 292 9.52 -3.89 -7.05
C GLY A 292 8.17 -3.18 -7.07
N ASN A 293 7.90 -2.41 -6.04
CA ASN A 293 6.63 -1.70 -5.82
C ASN A 293 6.41 -0.47 -6.71
N GLY A 294 7.45 0.06 -7.35
CA GLY A 294 7.38 1.21 -8.25
C GLY A 294 7.91 2.53 -7.69
N TYR A 295 8.35 2.61 -6.44
CA TYR A 295 8.83 3.85 -5.83
C TYR A 295 9.90 4.59 -6.65
N SER A 296 10.96 3.89 -7.05
CA SER A 296 12.05 4.48 -7.80
C SER A 296 11.62 4.97 -9.18
N VAL A 297 10.65 4.30 -9.80
CA VAL A 297 10.09 4.70 -11.10
C VAL A 297 9.21 5.93 -10.95
N VAL A 298 8.36 5.98 -9.92
CA VAL A 298 7.54 7.15 -9.60
C VAL A 298 8.43 8.35 -9.34
N GLN A 299 9.46 8.22 -8.49
CA GLN A 299 10.41 9.29 -8.21
C GLN A 299 11.10 9.80 -9.47
N ALA A 300 11.59 8.90 -10.31
CA ALA A 300 12.27 9.27 -11.56
C ALA A 300 11.35 10.01 -12.54
N PHE A 301 10.08 9.56 -12.65
CA PHE A 301 9.11 10.20 -13.55
C PHE A 301 8.60 11.55 -13.03
N LEU A 302 8.50 11.71 -11.71
CA LEU A 302 8.15 12.99 -11.09
C LEU A 302 9.27 14.02 -11.19
N GLN A 303 10.53 13.60 -11.13
CA GLN A 303 11.68 14.50 -11.32
C GLN A 303 11.88 14.90 -12.78
N SER A 304 11.67 13.97 -13.70
CA SER A 304 11.90 14.17 -15.14
C SER A 304 10.87 13.36 -15.94
N PRO A 305 9.71 13.94 -16.27
CA PRO A 305 8.67 13.27 -17.04
C PRO A 305 9.23 12.78 -18.40
N PRO A 306 9.19 11.47 -18.67
CA PRO A 306 9.73 10.93 -19.92
C PRO A 306 8.76 11.13 -21.08
N LEU A 307 9.19 10.77 -22.29
CA LEU A 307 8.35 10.80 -23.49
C LEU A 307 7.14 9.88 -23.35
N LEU A 308 6.05 10.22 -24.04
CA LEU A 308 4.79 9.46 -24.06
C LEU A 308 4.99 7.96 -24.28
N SER A 309 5.81 7.58 -25.25
CA SER A 309 6.10 6.18 -25.60
C SER A 309 6.74 5.42 -24.45
N VAL A 310 7.62 6.09 -23.67
CA VAL A 310 8.29 5.49 -22.51
C VAL A 310 7.30 5.31 -21.36
N ILE A 311 6.47 6.33 -21.08
CA ILE A 311 5.43 6.24 -20.04
C ILE A 311 4.48 5.09 -20.39
N ALA A 312 3.96 5.04 -21.61
CA ALA A 312 3.03 4.01 -22.05
C ALA A 312 3.65 2.60 -22.01
N GLY A 313 4.89 2.44 -22.48
CA GLY A 313 5.58 1.16 -22.45
C GLY A 313 5.83 0.64 -21.04
N VAL A 314 6.34 1.49 -20.13
CA VAL A 314 6.55 1.12 -18.73
C VAL A 314 5.22 0.87 -18.02
N PHE A 315 4.20 1.68 -18.30
CA PHE A 315 2.86 1.52 -17.75
C PHE A 315 2.27 0.14 -18.09
N ILE A 316 2.29 -0.26 -19.35
CA ILE A 316 1.74 -1.56 -19.79
C ILE A 316 2.54 -2.70 -19.15
N CYS A 317 3.86 -2.68 -19.24
CA CYS A 317 4.70 -3.74 -18.65
C CYS A 317 4.51 -3.84 -17.12
N LYS A 318 4.46 -2.70 -16.43
CA LYS A 318 4.28 -2.67 -14.98
C LYS A 318 2.87 -3.12 -14.57
N LEU A 319 1.83 -2.70 -15.30
CA LEU A 319 0.46 -3.14 -15.06
C LEU A 319 0.35 -4.67 -15.19
N LEU A 320 0.88 -5.24 -16.27
CA LEU A 320 0.89 -6.70 -16.47
C LEU A 320 1.65 -7.42 -15.35
N ALA A 321 2.77 -6.87 -14.91
CA ALA A 321 3.54 -7.44 -13.81
C ALA A 321 2.80 -7.38 -12.46
N VAL A 322 2.11 -6.28 -12.18
CA VAL A 322 1.26 -6.14 -10.98
C VAL A 322 0.12 -7.15 -11.02
N LEU A 323 -0.54 -7.30 -12.18
CA LEU A 323 -1.60 -8.28 -12.36
C LEU A 323 -1.09 -9.72 -12.19
N ALA A 324 0.10 -10.04 -12.69
CA ALA A 324 0.71 -11.35 -12.51
C ALA A 324 1.08 -11.61 -11.04
N SER A 325 1.68 -10.64 -10.37
CA SER A 325 2.05 -10.77 -8.95
C SER A 325 0.84 -10.89 -8.04
N SER A 326 -0.15 -9.99 -8.17
CA SER A 326 -1.36 -10.04 -7.34
C SER A 326 -2.23 -11.26 -7.69
N GLY A 327 -2.39 -11.56 -8.98
CA GLY A 327 -3.19 -12.70 -9.45
C GLY A 327 -2.63 -14.05 -8.99
N SER A 328 -1.31 -14.21 -8.91
CA SER A 328 -0.68 -15.43 -8.40
C SER A 328 -0.87 -15.65 -6.90
N GLY A 329 -1.45 -14.69 -6.17
CA GLY A 329 -1.61 -14.76 -4.71
C GLY A 329 -0.32 -14.42 -3.94
N ALA A 330 0.62 -13.71 -4.56
CA ALA A 330 1.83 -13.26 -3.89
C ALA A 330 1.46 -12.35 -2.70
N PRO A 331 1.97 -12.65 -1.49
CA PRO A 331 1.66 -11.86 -0.32
C PRO A 331 2.33 -10.48 -0.39
N GLY A 332 1.54 -9.44 -0.49
CA GLY A 332 2.02 -8.06 -0.57
C GLY A 332 0.88 -7.07 -0.77
N GLY A 333 1.20 -5.78 -0.67
CA GLY A 333 0.23 -4.71 -0.85
C GLY A 333 0.09 -4.28 -2.31
N VAL A 334 -1.12 -3.93 -2.71
CA VAL A 334 -1.41 -3.37 -4.04
C VAL A 334 -1.50 -1.84 -4.04
N PHE A 335 -1.37 -1.23 -2.88
CA PHE A 335 -1.50 0.22 -2.68
C PHE A 335 -0.46 1.01 -3.48
N THR A 336 0.84 0.74 -3.30
CA THR A 336 1.91 1.42 -4.04
C THR A 336 1.88 1.14 -5.54
N PRO A 337 1.65 -0.10 -6.02
CA PRO A 337 1.37 -0.33 -7.44
C PRO A 337 0.21 0.51 -7.99
N THR A 338 -0.86 0.71 -7.22
CA THR A 338 -1.98 1.57 -7.61
C THR A 338 -1.55 3.04 -7.75
N LEU A 339 -0.69 3.54 -6.85
CA LEU A 339 -0.13 4.88 -6.97
C LEU A 339 0.66 5.06 -8.29
N PHE A 340 1.48 4.06 -8.66
CA PHE A 340 2.19 4.09 -9.93
C PHE A 340 1.25 4.11 -11.13
N VAL A 341 0.23 3.23 -11.14
CA VAL A 341 -0.78 3.19 -12.21
C VAL A 341 -1.51 4.53 -12.31
N GLY A 342 -1.87 5.12 -11.18
CA GLY A 342 -2.50 6.44 -11.11
C GLY A 342 -1.63 7.55 -11.67
N MET A 343 -0.36 7.59 -11.24
CA MET A 343 0.63 8.56 -11.76
C MET A 343 0.76 8.45 -13.28
N ALA A 344 0.98 7.24 -13.78
CA ALA A 344 1.14 7.03 -15.22
C ALA A 344 -0.13 7.42 -15.99
N THR A 345 -1.32 7.10 -15.47
CA THR A 345 -2.61 7.52 -16.06
C THR A 345 -2.73 9.04 -16.11
N GLY A 346 -2.38 9.74 -15.02
CA GLY A 346 -2.39 11.20 -14.97
C GLY A 346 -1.38 11.84 -15.93
N MET A 347 -0.17 11.28 -16.03
CA MET A 347 0.85 11.75 -16.98
C MET A 347 0.44 11.50 -18.44
N LEU A 348 -0.16 10.34 -18.75
CA LEU A 348 -0.70 10.05 -20.09
C LEU A 348 -1.82 11.02 -20.45
N PHE A 349 -2.71 11.32 -19.50
CA PHE A 349 -3.74 12.33 -19.68
C PHE A 349 -3.14 13.72 -19.96
N ALA A 350 -2.09 14.10 -19.21
CA ALA A 350 -1.38 15.36 -19.43
C ALA A 350 -0.79 15.48 -20.83
N GLN A 351 -0.23 14.41 -21.37
CA GLN A 351 0.34 14.39 -22.72
C GLN A 351 -0.71 14.61 -23.82
N ILE A 352 -1.94 14.12 -23.63
CA ILE A 352 -3.04 14.37 -24.54
C ILE A 352 -3.39 15.87 -24.54
N PHE A 353 -3.40 16.51 -23.37
CA PHE A 353 -3.71 17.93 -23.22
C PHE A 353 -2.50 18.85 -23.44
N ALA A 354 -1.27 18.35 -23.47
CA ALA A 354 -0.07 19.14 -23.75
C ALA A 354 -0.09 19.83 -25.12
N LEU A 355 -0.84 19.29 -26.06
CA LEU A 355 -1.11 19.92 -27.36
C LEU A 355 -1.89 21.23 -27.26
N TRP A 356 -2.67 21.39 -26.17
CA TRP A 356 -3.55 22.53 -25.93
C TRP A 356 -3.00 23.45 -24.82
N PHE A 357 -2.28 22.86 -23.85
CA PHE A 357 -1.75 23.52 -22.67
C PHE A 357 -0.30 23.07 -22.43
N PRO A 358 0.68 23.61 -23.18
CA PRO A 358 2.07 23.20 -23.03
C PRO A 358 2.68 23.66 -21.70
N GLY A 359 3.21 22.73 -20.92
CA GLY A 359 3.94 23.00 -19.69
C GLY A 359 4.52 21.71 -19.10
N SER A 360 5.81 21.72 -18.74
CA SER A 360 6.47 20.55 -18.14
C SER A 360 5.90 20.20 -16.76
N GLU A 361 5.48 21.21 -16.00
CA GLU A 361 4.89 21.03 -14.68
C GLU A 361 3.51 20.37 -14.73
N THR A 362 2.74 20.56 -15.83
CA THR A 362 1.43 19.92 -16.00
C THR A 362 1.49 18.40 -15.94
N ALA A 363 2.54 17.79 -16.46
CA ALA A 363 2.70 16.33 -16.41
C ALA A 363 2.93 15.84 -14.97
N ILE A 364 3.72 16.55 -14.19
CA ILE A 364 3.98 16.24 -12.78
C ILE A 364 2.71 16.46 -11.96
N LEU A 365 2.06 17.60 -12.13
CA LEU A 365 0.81 17.96 -11.45
C LEU A 365 -0.27 16.91 -11.66
N LEU A 366 -0.54 16.55 -12.92
CA LEU A 366 -1.57 15.57 -13.26
C LEU A 366 -1.13 14.13 -12.91
N GLY A 367 0.17 13.85 -12.88
CA GLY A 367 0.71 12.62 -12.31
C GLY A 367 0.37 12.47 -10.82
N LEU A 368 0.58 13.52 -10.02
CA LEU A 368 0.20 13.54 -8.60
C LEU A 368 -1.33 13.44 -8.41
N ALA A 369 -2.08 14.16 -9.24
CA ALA A 369 -3.54 14.06 -9.24
C ALA A 369 -4.01 12.63 -9.57
N GLY A 370 -3.36 11.97 -10.53
CA GLY A 370 -3.65 10.58 -10.88
C GLY A 370 -3.34 9.60 -9.73
N MET A 371 -2.22 9.82 -9.00
CA MET A 371 -1.90 9.03 -7.81
C MET A 371 -3.03 9.09 -6.77
N ALA A 372 -3.44 10.30 -6.40
CA ALA A 372 -4.47 10.51 -5.39
C ALA A 372 -5.84 10.00 -5.84
N THR A 373 -6.27 10.33 -7.06
CA THR A 373 -7.61 10.02 -7.55
C THR A 373 -7.81 8.53 -7.85
N LEU A 374 -6.80 7.85 -8.40
CA LEU A 374 -6.90 6.40 -8.62
C LEU A 374 -6.90 5.63 -7.29
N LEU A 375 -6.10 6.10 -6.33
CA LEU A 375 -6.14 5.54 -4.98
C LEU A 375 -7.53 5.71 -4.36
N ALA A 376 -8.12 6.91 -4.46
CA ALA A 376 -9.48 7.18 -3.98
C ALA A 376 -10.54 6.32 -4.66
N ALA A 377 -10.40 6.10 -5.98
CA ALA A 377 -11.32 5.28 -6.77
C ALA A 377 -11.26 3.79 -6.41
N THR A 378 -10.09 3.28 -6.02
CA THR A 378 -9.90 1.87 -5.66
C THR A 378 -10.16 1.57 -4.20
N THR A 379 -9.81 2.48 -3.30
CA THR A 379 -9.97 2.31 -1.84
C THR A 379 -11.30 2.81 -1.31
N HIS A 380 -11.98 3.68 -2.07
CA HIS A 380 -13.17 4.42 -1.66
C HIS A 380 -12.94 5.34 -0.44
N ALA A 381 -11.71 5.81 -0.25
CA ALA A 381 -11.27 6.68 0.83
C ALA A 381 -10.69 8.00 0.26
N PRO A 382 -11.54 8.96 -0.13
CA PRO A 382 -11.10 10.16 -0.85
C PRO A 382 -10.25 11.12 0.01
N ILE A 383 -10.58 11.30 1.29
CA ILE A 383 -9.85 12.23 2.15
C ILE A 383 -8.46 11.67 2.45
N MET A 384 -8.40 10.38 2.81
CA MET A 384 -7.13 9.68 3.03
C MET A 384 -6.24 9.76 1.78
N SER A 385 -6.79 9.49 0.60
CA SER A 385 -6.03 9.45 -0.65
C SER A 385 -5.44 10.81 -1.04
N ALA A 386 -6.21 11.89 -0.90
CA ALA A 386 -5.74 13.25 -1.15
C ALA A 386 -4.61 13.63 -0.17
N LEU A 387 -4.81 13.41 1.12
CA LEU A 387 -3.79 13.68 2.14
C LEU A 387 -2.55 12.80 1.98
N MET A 388 -2.71 11.54 1.60
CA MET A 388 -1.58 10.63 1.37
C MET A 388 -0.60 11.22 0.36
N VAL A 389 -1.07 11.68 -0.79
CA VAL A 389 -0.20 12.26 -1.82
C VAL A 389 0.41 13.58 -1.36
N CYS A 390 -0.36 14.43 -0.64
CA CYS A 390 0.18 15.67 -0.07
C CYS A 390 1.30 15.41 0.95
N GLU A 391 1.12 14.44 1.86
CA GLU A 391 2.14 14.11 2.87
C GLU A 391 3.37 13.42 2.25
N MET A 392 3.17 12.54 1.27
CA MET A 392 4.26 11.83 0.58
C MET A 392 5.15 12.78 -0.24
N THR A 393 4.61 13.89 -0.72
CA THR A 393 5.30 14.84 -1.61
C THR A 393 5.60 16.19 -0.97
N GLY A 394 4.97 16.49 0.16
CA GLY A 394 5.06 17.81 0.81
C GLY A 394 4.24 18.91 0.12
N GLN A 395 3.48 18.59 -0.94
CA GLN A 395 2.77 19.56 -1.78
C GLN A 395 1.34 19.83 -1.26
N TYR A 396 1.21 20.44 -0.09
CA TYR A 396 -0.10 20.66 0.56
C TYR A 396 -0.99 21.68 -0.15
N PHE A 397 -0.43 22.58 -0.97
CA PHE A 397 -1.22 23.53 -1.76
C PHE A 397 -2.11 22.84 -2.80
N LEU A 398 -1.82 21.58 -3.16
CA LEU A 398 -2.66 20.76 -4.03
C LEU A 398 -3.92 20.23 -3.33
N LEU A 399 -3.95 20.22 -2.00
CA LEU A 399 -4.99 19.55 -1.21
C LEU A 399 -6.42 19.92 -1.61
N PRO A 400 -6.78 21.22 -1.81
CA PRO A 400 -8.15 21.58 -2.19
C PRO A 400 -8.58 20.95 -3.52
N GLY A 401 -7.72 21.00 -4.54
CA GLY A 401 -7.99 20.40 -5.84
C GLY A 401 -8.05 18.87 -5.79
N LEU A 402 -7.11 18.25 -5.07
CA LEU A 402 -7.08 16.82 -4.90
C LEU A 402 -8.28 16.29 -4.13
N LEU A 403 -8.76 16.99 -3.09
CA LEU A 403 -9.97 16.57 -2.35
C LEU A 403 -11.18 16.51 -3.27
N VAL A 404 -11.44 17.54 -4.05
CA VAL A 404 -12.56 17.56 -5.00
C VAL A 404 -12.42 16.41 -6.01
N ALA A 405 -11.26 16.28 -6.62
CA ALA A 405 -11.01 15.24 -7.62
C ALA A 405 -11.12 13.82 -7.04
N CYS A 406 -10.62 13.59 -5.82
CA CYS A 406 -10.70 12.30 -5.12
C CYS A 406 -12.16 11.96 -4.76
N ILE A 407 -12.96 12.94 -4.32
CA ILE A 407 -14.39 12.73 -4.05
C ILE A 407 -15.11 12.35 -5.36
N VAL A 408 -14.88 13.09 -6.45
CA VAL A 408 -15.47 12.79 -7.77
C VAL A 408 -15.08 11.38 -8.23
N ALA A 409 -13.78 11.02 -8.14
CA ALA A 409 -13.28 9.70 -8.50
C ALA A 409 -13.91 8.60 -7.65
N SER A 410 -13.99 8.78 -6.32
CA SER A 410 -14.57 7.81 -5.40
C SER A 410 -16.07 7.62 -5.63
N VAL A 411 -16.83 8.70 -5.81
CA VAL A 411 -18.27 8.63 -6.09
C VAL A 411 -18.53 7.91 -7.41
N LEU A 412 -17.83 8.29 -8.49
CA LEU A 412 -17.98 7.64 -9.79
C LEU A 412 -17.58 6.16 -9.73
N SER A 413 -16.48 5.84 -9.04
CA SER A 413 -16.04 4.45 -8.88
C SER A 413 -17.08 3.62 -8.13
N ARG A 414 -17.68 4.14 -7.04
CA ARG A 414 -18.72 3.45 -6.26
C ARG A 414 -20.01 3.19 -7.06
N THR A 415 -20.37 4.08 -7.99
CA THR A 415 -21.54 3.86 -8.86
C THR A 415 -21.30 2.73 -9.86
N LEU A 416 -20.05 2.54 -10.29
CA LEU A 416 -19.67 1.48 -11.22
C LEU A 416 -19.36 0.15 -10.50
N ARG A 417 -18.87 0.23 -9.26
CA ARG A 417 -18.51 -0.92 -8.43
C ARG A 417 -18.64 -0.58 -6.94
N HIS A 418 -19.50 -1.31 -6.23
CA HIS A 418 -19.74 -1.07 -4.80
C HIS A 418 -18.58 -1.48 -3.90
N ASP A 419 -17.86 -2.57 -4.23
CA ASP A 419 -16.79 -3.11 -3.41
C ASP A 419 -15.49 -2.36 -3.66
N SER A 420 -14.80 -1.99 -2.56
CA SER A 420 -13.43 -1.47 -2.62
C SER A 420 -12.42 -2.61 -2.81
N ILE A 421 -11.17 -2.25 -3.11
CA ILE A 421 -10.07 -3.20 -3.25
C ILE A 421 -9.84 -4.00 -1.96
N TYR A 422 -10.16 -3.44 -0.80
CA TYR A 422 -10.06 -4.12 0.50
C TYR A 422 -11.27 -5.00 0.80
N GLY A 423 -12.47 -4.62 0.38
CA GLY A 423 -13.69 -5.43 0.54
C GLY A 423 -13.66 -6.74 -0.24
N GLN A 424 -12.90 -6.81 -1.34
CA GLN A 424 -12.71 -8.04 -2.10
C GLN A 424 -11.89 -9.10 -1.34
N HIS A 425 -10.83 -8.69 -0.68
CA HIS A 425 -9.99 -9.61 0.11
C HIS A 425 -10.77 -10.26 1.25
N THR A 426 -11.70 -9.54 1.86
CA THR A 426 -12.56 -10.07 2.93
C THR A 426 -13.62 -11.04 2.38
N ALA A 427 -14.16 -10.79 1.19
CA ALA A 427 -15.14 -11.67 0.54
C ALA A 427 -14.49 -12.97 0.01
N GLU A 428 -13.30 -12.88 -0.59
CA GLU A 428 -12.55 -14.04 -1.07
C GLU A 428 -12.09 -14.95 0.07
N SER A 429 -11.71 -14.38 1.23
CA SER A 429 -11.38 -15.15 2.43
C SER A 429 -12.60 -15.94 2.93
N ARG A 430 -13.80 -15.36 2.87
CA ARG A 430 -15.05 -16.02 3.27
C ARG A 430 -15.48 -17.14 2.31
N GLU A 431 -15.28 -16.97 0.99
CA GLU A 431 -15.61 -18.01 0.01
C GLU A 431 -14.69 -19.25 0.14
N ILE A 432 -13.43 -19.05 0.48
CA ILE A 432 -12.47 -20.14 0.71
C ILE A 432 -12.86 -20.95 1.96
N ASP A 433 -13.39 -20.29 2.99
CA ASP A 433 -13.83 -20.97 4.22
C ASP A 433 -15.17 -21.71 4.05
N VAL A 434 -16.03 -21.30 3.11
CA VAL A 434 -17.30 -22.00 2.82
C VAL A 434 -17.12 -23.24 1.93
N VAL A 435 -16.00 -23.30 1.18
CA VAL A 435 -15.68 -24.41 0.26
C VAL A 435 -14.77 -25.48 0.91
N ARG A 436 -14.32 -25.25 2.14
CA ARG A 436 -13.60 -26.22 2.98
C ARG A 436 -14.51 -26.85 4.03
#